data_6f5ee63b38796c782f33439cfecda662
#
_entry.id   6f5ee63b38796c782f33439cfecda662
#
_cell.length_a   1.000
_cell.length_b   1.000
_cell.length_c   1.000
_cell.angle_alpha   90.00
_cell.angle_beta   90.00
_cell.angle_gamma   90.00
#
_symmetry.space_group_name_H-M   'P 1'
#
loop_
_entity.id
_entity.type
_entity.pdbx_description
1 polymer ?
#
loop_
_entity_poly.entity_id
_entity_poly.type
_entity_poly.pdbx_seq_one_letter_code
_entity_poly.pdbx_strand_id
1 'polypeptide(L)'
;ESGSGKSTVGRALLQLHPKKARVSASRMQFADLDLQHLSEAQMRGVRGKRISMIMQDPKYSLNPVVCVGKQIAEAWLTHHPGRKDEAKARALEMLEVVRIRQPERVYQLYPHEISGGQGQRIMIAMMLITDPELIIADEPTSALDVSVRLQVLGLLDDLVQSRGLGLIFISHDINLVRSFCDRVLVMYAGRVVESIAAKDLDHARHPYTQGLINSLPDMQHRRPILPVLQRQASWLTD
;
A
#
# COMPACT_ATOMS: atom_id res chain seq x y z
N GLU A 1 2.61 -11.38 -10.34
CA GLU A 1 1.58 -12.44 -10.27
C GLU A 1 0.83 -12.40 -8.94
N SER A 2 -0.46 -12.72 -8.96
CA SER A 2 -1.24 -12.94 -7.73
C SER A 2 -0.72 -14.21 -7.03
N GLY A 3 -0.68 -14.20 -5.69
CA GLY A 3 -0.21 -15.37 -4.92
C GLY A 3 1.31 -15.51 -4.76
N SER A 4 2.13 -14.59 -5.28
CA SER A 4 3.60 -14.65 -5.13
C SER A 4 4.12 -14.23 -3.73
N GLY A 5 3.24 -13.91 -2.78
CA GLY A 5 3.61 -13.59 -1.40
C GLY A 5 3.82 -12.11 -1.08
N LYS A 6 3.62 -11.17 -2.02
CA LYS A 6 3.84 -9.72 -1.81
C LYS A 6 3.10 -9.17 -0.60
N SER A 7 1.78 -9.35 -0.56
CA SER A 7 0.95 -8.90 0.57
C SER A 7 1.31 -9.61 1.89
N THR A 8 1.77 -10.86 1.81
CA THR A 8 2.23 -11.62 2.97
C THR A 8 3.45 -10.97 3.59
N VAL A 9 4.42 -10.50 2.78
CA VAL A 9 5.60 -9.77 3.26
C VAL A 9 5.17 -8.46 3.95
N GLY A 10 4.31 -7.66 3.32
CA GLY A 10 3.80 -6.42 3.92
C GLY A 10 3.13 -6.66 5.28
N ARG A 11 2.28 -7.70 5.37
CA ARG A 11 1.63 -8.07 6.63
C ARG A 11 2.60 -8.62 7.68
N ALA A 12 3.65 -9.33 7.25
CA ALA A 12 4.66 -9.88 8.15
C ALA A 12 5.45 -8.78 8.85
N LEU A 13 5.78 -7.66 8.17
CA LEU A 13 6.43 -6.49 8.76
C LEU A 13 5.63 -5.89 9.92
N LEU A 14 4.30 -5.98 9.85
CA LEU A 14 3.39 -5.51 10.90
C LEU A 14 2.92 -6.62 11.86
N GLN A 15 3.48 -7.82 11.75
CA GLN A 15 3.03 -8.99 12.51
C GLN A 15 1.52 -9.27 12.36
N LEU A 16 0.94 -8.95 11.18
CA LEU A 16 -0.47 -9.19 10.82
C LEU A 16 -0.62 -10.53 10.08
N HIS A 17 -0.09 -11.58 10.65
CA HIS A 17 -0.17 -12.95 10.13
C HIS A 17 -0.99 -13.84 11.09
N PRO A 18 -1.52 -14.98 10.63
CA PRO A 18 -2.21 -15.93 11.49
C PRO A 18 -1.32 -16.38 12.65
N LYS A 19 -1.91 -16.59 13.85
CA LYS A 19 -1.16 -16.99 15.07
C LYS A 19 -0.30 -18.24 14.90
N LYS A 20 -0.65 -19.13 13.97
CA LYS A 20 0.13 -20.36 13.68
C LYS A 20 1.31 -20.12 12.74
N ALA A 21 1.36 -19.01 12.03
CA ALA A 21 2.47 -18.67 11.14
C ALA A 21 3.66 -18.18 11.97
N ARG A 22 4.86 -18.58 11.54
CA ARG A 22 6.11 -18.11 12.12
C ARG A 22 6.82 -17.23 11.11
N VAL A 23 7.26 -16.07 11.56
CA VAL A 23 8.10 -15.16 10.79
C VAL A 23 9.50 -15.20 11.40
N SER A 24 10.50 -15.42 10.56
CA SER A 24 11.91 -15.35 10.97
C SER A 24 12.70 -14.62 9.91
N ALA A 25 13.62 -13.76 10.33
CA ALA A 25 14.50 -13.02 9.47
C ALA A 25 15.87 -12.89 10.13
N SER A 26 16.93 -12.80 9.34
CA SER A 26 18.27 -12.44 9.86
C SER A 26 18.29 -11.00 10.38
N ARG A 27 17.44 -10.14 9.81
CA ARG A 27 17.28 -8.75 10.25
C ARG A 27 15.89 -8.23 9.80
N MET A 28 15.10 -7.68 10.73
CA MET A 28 13.83 -7.02 10.46
C MET A 28 13.74 -5.73 11.29
N GLN A 29 14.45 -4.70 10.81
CA GLN A 29 14.64 -3.45 11.53
C GLN A 29 13.90 -2.31 10.84
N PHE A 30 13.24 -1.47 11.63
CA PHE A 30 12.66 -0.20 11.23
C PHE A 30 13.18 0.90 12.15
N ALA A 31 13.97 1.81 11.61
CA ALA A 31 14.71 2.81 12.40
C ALA A 31 15.48 2.17 13.56
N ASP A 32 15.10 2.49 14.79
CA ASP A 32 15.67 1.98 16.04
C ASP A 32 15.02 0.67 16.55
N LEU A 33 13.96 0.19 15.87
CA LEU A 33 13.17 -0.95 16.34
C LEU A 33 13.51 -2.25 15.60
N ASP A 34 13.72 -3.32 16.35
CA ASP A 34 13.74 -4.68 15.83
C ASP A 34 12.30 -5.23 15.83
N LEU A 35 11.64 -5.16 14.67
CA LEU A 35 10.24 -5.53 14.53
C LEU A 35 9.97 -7.02 14.84
N GLN A 36 10.96 -7.89 14.71
CA GLN A 36 10.79 -9.32 14.93
C GLN A 36 10.59 -9.65 16.41
N HIS A 37 11.22 -8.89 17.30
CA HIS A 37 11.24 -9.16 18.73
C HIS A 37 10.30 -8.27 19.55
N LEU A 38 9.50 -7.40 18.88
CA LEU A 38 8.51 -6.59 19.58
C LEU A 38 7.35 -7.45 20.09
N SER A 39 6.98 -7.22 21.35
CA SER A 39 5.73 -7.75 21.91
C SER A 39 4.51 -7.14 21.25
N GLU A 40 3.34 -7.79 21.36
CA GLU A 40 2.08 -7.25 20.82
C GLU A 40 1.76 -5.84 21.37
N ALA A 41 2.05 -5.58 22.64
CA ALA A 41 1.87 -4.25 23.24
C ALA A 41 2.76 -3.18 22.56
N GLN A 42 4.01 -3.52 22.25
CA GLN A 42 4.94 -2.64 21.55
C GLN A 42 4.52 -2.46 20.07
N MET A 43 4.09 -3.55 19.41
CA MET A 43 3.60 -3.47 18.02
C MET A 43 2.35 -2.60 17.87
N ARG A 44 1.49 -2.52 18.87
CA ARG A 44 0.37 -1.54 18.88
C ARG A 44 0.85 -0.10 18.85
N GLY A 45 2.01 0.19 19.41
CA GLY A 45 2.65 1.50 19.31
C GLY A 45 3.30 1.79 17.96
N VAL A 46 3.50 0.75 17.13
CA VAL A 46 4.07 0.87 15.77
C VAL A 46 2.98 0.92 14.72
N ARG A 47 2.02 -0.03 14.78
CA ARG A 47 0.92 -0.12 13.82
C ARG A 47 0.04 1.12 13.86
N GLY A 48 -0.15 1.73 12.70
CA GLY A 48 -0.95 2.93 12.52
C GLY A 48 -0.32 4.22 13.06
N LYS A 49 0.71 4.16 13.90
CA LYS A 49 1.41 5.33 14.44
C LYS A 49 2.71 5.63 13.70
N ARG A 50 3.56 4.62 13.52
CA ARG A 50 4.85 4.75 12.82
C ARG A 50 4.83 4.09 11.44
N ILE A 51 4.13 2.96 11.32
CA ILE A 51 3.94 2.23 10.07
C ILE A 51 2.46 2.03 9.85
N SER A 52 1.92 2.55 8.76
CA SER A 52 0.54 2.35 8.35
C SER A 52 0.45 1.45 7.12
N MET A 53 -0.67 0.75 6.94
CA MET A 53 -0.89 -0.12 5.79
C MET A 53 -2.22 0.19 5.11
N ILE A 54 -2.14 0.55 3.82
CA ILE A 54 -3.29 0.72 2.94
C ILE A 54 -3.62 -0.64 2.33
N MET A 55 -4.84 -1.12 2.58
CA MET A 55 -5.32 -2.42 2.10
C MET A 55 -5.88 -2.30 0.68
N GLN A 56 -5.95 -3.43 -0.02
CA GLN A 56 -6.34 -3.53 -1.43
C GLN A 56 -7.73 -2.96 -1.75
N ASP A 57 -8.73 -3.17 -0.89
CA ASP A 57 -10.12 -2.76 -1.16
C ASP A 57 -10.71 -1.96 0.01
N PRO A 58 -11.10 -0.69 -0.20
CA PRO A 58 -11.72 0.13 0.82
C PRO A 58 -13.06 -0.42 1.33
N LYS A 59 -13.80 -1.19 0.52
CA LYS A 59 -15.08 -1.79 0.93
C LYS A 59 -14.94 -2.77 2.09
N TYR A 60 -13.79 -3.44 2.19
CA TYR A 60 -13.50 -4.36 3.30
C TYR A 60 -12.76 -3.68 4.46
N SER A 61 -12.26 -2.46 4.24
CA SER A 61 -11.49 -1.71 5.24
C SER A 61 -12.34 -0.72 6.02
N LEU A 62 -13.44 -0.22 5.42
CA LEU A 62 -14.36 0.70 6.07
C LEU A 62 -15.54 -0.04 6.70
N ASN A 63 -15.86 0.31 7.94
CA ASN A 63 -17.04 -0.23 8.63
C ASN A 63 -18.31 0.37 8.02
N PRO A 64 -19.20 -0.43 7.40
CA PRO A 64 -20.35 0.07 6.65
C PRO A 64 -21.42 0.77 7.52
N VAL A 65 -21.42 0.55 8.82
CA VAL A 65 -22.40 1.10 9.77
C VAL A 65 -21.87 2.29 10.57
N VAL A 66 -20.68 2.79 10.24
CA VAL A 66 -20.06 3.97 10.89
C VAL A 66 -19.76 5.02 9.84
N CYS A 67 -20.10 6.30 10.11
CA CYS A 67 -19.77 7.41 9.21
C CYS A 67 -18.27 7.50 8.98
N VAL A 68 -17.86 7.80 7.75
CA VAL A 68 -16.45 7.77 7.35
C VAL A 68 -15.57 8.74 8.15
N GLY A 69 -16.06 9.92 8.47
CA GLY A 69 -15.32 10.88 9.28
C GLY A 69 -15.08 10.40 10.72
N LYS A 70 -16.03 9.65 11.30
CA LYS A 70 -15.85 9.04 12.62
C LYS A 70 -14.76 7.96 12.60
N GLN A 71 -14.65 7.19 11.52
CA GLN A 71 -13.60 6.17 11.37
C GLN A 71 -12.21 6.81 11.26
N ILE A 72 -12.09 7.93 10.53
CA ILE A 72 -10.84 8.70 10.47
C ILE A 72 -10.49 9.22 11.87
N ALA A 73 -11.45 9.82 12.57
CA ALA A 73 -11.25 10.34 13.93
C ALA A 73 -10.86 9.23 14.93
N GLU A 74 -11.46 8.03 14.81
CA GLU A 74 -11.15 6.87 15.65
C GLU A 74 -9.70 6.39 15.43
N ALA A 75 -9.23 6.36 14.18
CA ALA A 75 -7.84 6.03 13.88
C ALA A 75 -6.86 6.94 14.62
N TRP A 76 -7.13 8.24 14.68
CA TRP A 76 -6.32 9.19 15.44
C TRP A 76 -6.43 8.99 16.95
N LEU A 77 -7.65 8.80 17.48
CA LEU A 77 -7.91 8.60 18.91
C LEU A 77 -7.25 7.33 19.47
N THR A 78 -7.05 6.32 18.63
CA THR A 78 -6.33 5.09 19.04
C THR A 78 -4.94 5.39 19.58
N HIS A 79 -4.29 6.44 19.07
CA HIS A 79 -2.94 6.85 19.49
C HIS A 79 -2.92 8.13 20.34
N HIS A 80 -4.06 8.82 20.46
CA HIS A 80 -4.22 10.05 21.23
C HIS A 80 -5.43 9.98 22.16
N PRO A 81 -5.40 9.09 23.16
CA PRO A 81 -6.55 8.88 24.03
C PRO A 81 -6.87 10.17 24.83
N GLY A 82 -8.16 10.44 24.99
CA GLY A 82 -8.65 11.62 25.73
C GLY A 82 -8.81 12.91 24.92
N ARG A 83 -8.25 13.01 23.72
CA ARG A 83 -8.31 14.24 22.87
C ARG A 83 -9.50 14.22 21.90
N LYS A 84 -10.69 13.92 22.38
CA LYS A 84 -11.91 13.76 21.55
C LYS A 84 -12.29 15.03 20.80
N ASP A 85 -12.11 16.20 21.41
CA ASP A 85 -12.48 17.49 20.81
C ASP A 85 -11.63 17.83 19.60
N GLU A 86 -10.38 17.36 19.56
CA GLU A 86 -9.48 17.56 18.43
C GLU A 86 -9.71 16.54 17.30
N ALA A 87 -10.22 15.35 17.61
CA ALA A 87 -10.32 14.25 16.66
C ALA A 87 -11.16 14.60 15.42
N LYS A 88 -12.26 15.32 15.60
CA LYS A 88 -13.11 15.78 14.50
C LYS A 88 -12.40 16.79 13.61
N ALA A 89 -11.72 17.78 14.22
CA ALA A 89 -10.98 18.79 13.48
C ALA A 89 -9.87 18.16 12.64
N ARG A 90 -9.09 17.24 13.24
CA ARG A 90 -8.05 16.49 12.54
C ARG A 90 -8.59 15.63 11.40
N ALA A 91 -9.75 14.98 11.59
CA ALA A 91 -10.38 14.19 10.54
C ALA A 91 -10.87 15.06 9.37
N LEU A 92 -11.42 16.24 9.62
CA LEU A 92 -11.81 17.21 8.60
C LEU A 92 -10.59 17.73 7.83
N GLU A 93 -9.55 18.15 8.53
CA GLU A 93 -8.26 18.56 7.94
C GLU A 93 -7.71 17.45 7.02
N MET A 94 -7.74 16.20 7.48
CA MET A 94 -7.23 15.08 6.69
C MET A 94 -8.09 14.80 5.45
N LEU A 95 -9.42 14.98 5.52
CA LEU A 95 -10.29 14.91 4.35
C LEU A 95 -9.94 15.96 3.29
N GLU A 96 -9.56 17.19 3.70
CA GLU A 96 -9.07 18.22 2.79
C GLU A 96 -7.72 17.83 2.16
N VAL A 97 -6.79 17.33 2.98
CA VAL A 97 -5.47 16.85 2.53
C VAL A 97 -5.60 15.79 1.44
N VAL A 98 -6.55 14.86 1.57
CA VAL A 98 -6.81 13.85 0.53
C VAL A 98 -7.77 14.35 -0.57
N ARG A 99 -7.96 15.67 -0.67
CA ARG A 99 -8.73 16.33 -1.74
C ARG A 99 -10.18 15.87 -1.82
N ILE A 100 -10.82 15.63 -0.69
CA ILE A 100 -12.26 15.39 -0.61
C ILE A 100 -12.98 16.75 -0.68
N ARG A 101 -13.90 16.89 -1.64
CA ARG A 101 -14.76 18.06 -1.74
C ARG A 101 -15.85 18.00 -0.68
N GLN A 102 -16.15 19.12 -0.06
CA GLN A 102 -17.17 19.27 1.01
C GLN A 102 -16.90 18.31 2.19
N PRO A 103 -15.75 18.46 2.88
CA PRO A 103 -15.29 17.51 3.90
C PRO A 103 -16.30 17.36 5.04
N GLU A 104 -17.00 18.43 5.47
CA GLU A 104 -18.01 18.40 6.53
C GLU A 104 -19.20 17.53 6.15
N ARG A 105 -19.65 17.60 4.89
CA ARG A 105 -20.71 16.74 4.37
C ARG A 105 -20.25 15.29 4.31
N VAL A 106 -19.09 15.05 3.70
CA VAL A 106 -18.55 13.70 3.52
C VAL A 106 -18.22 13.05 4.86
N TYR A 107 -17.80 13.81 5.86
CA TYR A 107 -17.58 13.33 7.23
C TYR A 107 -18.80 12.55 7.78
N GLN A 108 -20.02 12.98 7.45
CA GLN A 108 -21.27 12.38 7.95
C GLN A 108 -21.77 11.21 7.11
N LEU A 109 -21.21 10.99 5.91
CA LEU A 109 -21.65 9.93 5.01
C LEU A 109 -21.14 8.55 5.49
N TYR A 110 -21.90 7.52 5.10
CA TYR A 110 -21.52 6.13 5.30
C TYR A 110 -20.76 5.59 4.07
N PRO A 111 -20.00 4.49 4.21
CA PRO A 111 -19.25 3.92 3.10
C PRO A 111 -20.05 3.58 1.83
N HIS A 112 -21.33 3.26 1.96
CA HIS A 112 -22.22 2.96 0.82
C HIS A 112 -22.72 4.21 0.08
N GLU A 113 -22.54 5.41 0.65
CA GLU A 113 -22.96 6.69 0.07
C GLU A 113 -21.81 7.40 -0.69
N ILE A 114 -20.61 6.82 -0.71
CA ILE A 114 -19.43 7.41 -1.35
C ILE A 114 -18.98 6.58 -2.57
N SER A 115 -18.32 7.24 -3.52
CA SER A 115 -17.72 6.56 -4.67
C SER A 115 -16.49 5.76 -4.26
N GLY A 116 -16.08 4.78 -5.11
CA GLY A 116 -14.88 3.98 -4.86
C GLY A 116 -13.61 4.83 -4.71
N GLY A 117 -13.44 5.86 -5.53
CA GLY A 117 -12.32 6.80 -5.43
C GLY A 117 -12.34 7.64 -4.16
N GLN A 118 -13.53 8.04 -3.68
CA GLN A 118 -13.65 8.69 -2.37
C GLN A 118 -13.31 7.73 -1.23
N GLY A 119 -13.79 6.49 -1.29
CA GLY A 119 -13.47 5.46 -0.30
C GLY A 119 -11.97 5.21 -0.19
N GLN A 120 -11.28 5.15 -1.33
CA GLN A 120 -9.83 4.99 -1.37
C GLN A 120 -9.10 6.17 -0.72
N ARG A 121 -9.50 7.41 -1.04
CA ARG A 121 -8.92 8.61 -0.42
C ARG A 121 -9.19 8.68 1.07
N ILE A 122 -10.38 8.28 1.52
CA ILE A 122 -10.74 8.19 2.93
C ILE A 122 -9.88 7.14 3.65
N MET A 123 -9.63 5.99 3.03
CA MET A 123 -8.73 4.99 3.59
C MET A 123 -7.28 5.53 3.69
N ILE A 124 -6.81 6.27 2.69
CA ILE A 124 -5.51 6.96 2.75
C ILE A 124 -5.52 7.97 3.91
N ALA A 125 -6.59 8.75 4.09
CA ALA A 125 -6.74 9.68 5.20
C ALA A 125 -6.64 9.00 6.57
N MET A 126 -7.31 7.85 6.74
CA MET A 126 -7.23 7.05 7.97
C MET A 126 -5.80 6.58 8.27
N MET A 127 -5.04 6.22 7.24
CA MET A 127 -3.68 5.71 7.40
C MET A 127 -2.65 6.82 7.63
N LEU A 128 -2.96 8.05 7.24
CA LEU A 128 -2.08 9.22 7.34
C LEU A 128 -2.35 10.13 8.53
N ILE A 129 -3.51 10.00 9.18
CA ILE A 129 -3.94 10.94 10.24
C ILE A 129 -3.01 10.95 11.46
N THR A 130 -2.25 9.91 11.65
CA THR A 130 -1.28 9.76 12.76
C THR A 130 0.13 10.21 12.38
N ASP A 131 0.32 10.74 11.16
CA ASP A 131 1.60 11.16 10.60
C ASP A 131 2.68 10.04 10.67
N PRO A 132 2.43 8.87 10.03
CA PRO A 132 3.36 7.74 10.06
C PRO A 132 4.67 8.08 9.32
N GLU A 133 5.75 7.34 9.63
CA GLU A 133 7.04 7.43 8.95
C GLU A 133 7.12 6.56 7.70
N LEU A 134 6.32 5.45 7.66
CA LEU A 134 6.29 4.49 6.56
C LEU A 134 4.86 4.09 6.23
N ILE A 135 4.57 4.03 4.94
CA ILE A 135 3.32 3.48 4.41
C ILE A 135 3.61 2.21 3.62
N ILE A 136 2.86 1.16 3.90
CA ILE A 136 2.78 -0.04 3.08
C ILE A 136 1.48 0.04 2.28
N ALA A 137 1.57 0.23 0.97
CA ALA A 137 0.42 0.32 0.08
C ALA A 137 0.27 -0.99 -0.71
N ASP A 138 -0.69 -1.83 -0.30
CA ASP A 138 -0.95 -3.14 -0.91
C ASP A 138 -2.04 -3.01 -1.97
N GLU A 139 -1.62 -2.94 -3.24
CA GLU A 139 -2.48 -2.75 -4.42
C GLU A 139 -3.51 -1.61 -4.25
N PRO A 140 -3.10 -0.40 -3.86
CA PRO A 140 -4.00 0.65 -3.37
C PRO A 140 -4.99 1.17 -4.41
N THR A 141 -4.90 0.72 -5.66
CA THR A 141 -5.74 1.24 -6.75
C THR A 141 -6.30 0.13 -7.65
N SER A 142 -6.21 -1.13 -7.26
CA SER A 142 -6.63 -2.28 -8.10
C SER A 142 -8.12 -2.30 -8.41
N ALA A 143 -8.96 -1.76 -7.51
CA ALA A 143 -10.43 -1.72 -7.65
C ALA A 143 -10.95 -0.44 -8.35
N LEU A 144 -10.07 0.43 -8.88
CA LEU A 144 -10.43 1.72 -9.45
C LEU A 144 -10.31 1.72 -10.98
N ASP A 145 -11.16 2.50 -11.63
CA ASP A 145 -10.99 2.82 -13.06
C ASP A 145 -9.70 3.62 -13.31
N VAL A 146 -9.25 3.66 -14.57
CA VAL A 146 -7.95 4.23 -14.94
C VAL A 146 -7.82 5.70 -14.55
N SER A 147 -8.86 6.50 -14.73
CA SER A 147 -8.81 7.95 -14.46
C SER A 147 -8.72 8.26 -12.97
N VAL A 148 -9.50 7.55 -12.16
CA VAL A 148 -9.48 7.68 -10.70
C VAL A 148 -8.20 7.11 -10.11
N ARG A 149 -7.68 6.00 -10.67
CA ARG A 149 -6.38 5.42 -10.30
C ARG A 149 -5.25 6.43 -10.37
N LEU A 150 -5.12 7.13 -11.50
CA LEU A 150 -4.06 8.13 -11.68
C LEU A 150 -4.18 9.28 -10.68
N GLN A 151 -5.40 9.72 -10.37
CA GLN A 151 -5.62 10.77 -9.37
C GLN A 151 -5.24 10.33 -7.96
N VAL A 152 -5.55 9.08 -7.57
CA VAL A 152 -5.21 8.54 -6.25
C VAL A 152 -3.71 8.31 -6.14
N LEU A 153 -3.06 7.82 -7.19
CA LEU A 153 -1.61 7.63 -7.22
C LEU A 153 -0.87 8.97 -7.15
N GLY A 154 -1.30 9.97 -7.92
CA GLY A 154 -0.71 11.31 -7.85
C GLY A 154 -0.88 11.95 -6.47
N LEU A 155 -2.03 11.75 -5.82
CA LEU A 155 -2.23 12.18 -4.43
C LEU A 155 -1.25 11.47 -3.48
N LEU A 156 -1.07 10.16 -3.61
CA LEU A 156 -0.17 9.40 -2.74
C LEU A 156 1.28 9.83 -2.95
N ASP A 157 1.70 10.08 -4.20
CA ASP A 157 3.03 10.60 -4.52
C ASP A 157 3.29 11.96 -3.89
N ASP A 158 2.38 12.91 -4.09
CA ASP A 158 2.48 14.24 -3.49
C ASP A 158 2.60 14.17 -1.96
N LEU A 159 1.84 13.28 -1.31
CA LEU A 159 1.87 13.10 0.14
C LEU A 159 3.17 12.44 0.61
N VAL A 160 3.67 11.45 -0.11
CA VAL A 160 4.95 10.80 0.18
C VAL A 160 6.08 11.82 0.10
N GLN A 161 6.14 12.60 -0.99
CA GLN A 161 7.20 13.59 -1.21
C GLN A 161 7.11 14.76 -0.22
N SER A 162 5.92 15.35 -0.06
CA SER A 162 5.73 16.54 0.79
C SER A 162 5.94 16.26 2.29
N ARG A 163 5.66 15.03 2.75
CA ARG A 163 5.83 14.63 4.14
C ARG A 163 7.11 13.84 4.41
N GLY A 164 7.91 13.53 3.38
CA GLY A 164 9.13 12.72 3.52
C GLY A 164 8.88 11.30 4.00
N LEU A 165 7.76 10.68 3.57
CA LEU A 165 7.35 9.35 4.00
C LEU A 165 8.13 8.26 3.27
N GLY A 166 8.48 7.19 3.97
CA GLY A 166 8.86 5.94 3.32
C GLY A 166 7.63 5.27 2.68
N LEU A 167 7.82 4.65 1.51
CA LEU A 167 6.74 3.92 0.83
C LEU A 167 7.20 2.52 0.41
N ILE A 168 6.47 1.50 0.85
CA ILE A 168 6.51 0.16 0.26
C ILE A 168 5.26 0.01 -0.60
N PHE A 169 5.44 0.04 -1.93
CA PHE A 169 4.36 -0.04 -2.90
C PHE A 169 4.27 -1.45 -3.48
N ILE A 170 3.19 -2.16 -3.19
CA ILE A 170 2.92 -3.50 -3.71
C ILE A 170 1.96 -3.38 -4.89
N SER A 171 2.38 -3.86 -6.05
CA SER A 171 1.57 -3.84 -7.27
C SER A 171 1.93 -5.02 -8.18
N HIS A 172 0.99 -5.40 -9.03
CA HIS A 172 1.23 -6.29 -10.17
C HIS A 172 1.43 -5.51 -11.48
N ASP A 173 1.28 -4.19 -11.46
CA ASP A 173 1.47 -3.31 -12.63
C ASP A 173 2.90 -2.77 -12.67
N ILE A 174 3.73 -3.32 -13.57
CA ILE A 174 5.14 -2.96 -13.71
C ILE A 174 5.32 -1.51 -14.13
N ASN A 175 4.41 -0.98 -14.96
CA ASN A 175 4.51 0.40 -15.43
C ASN A 175 4.31 1.39 -14.27
N LEU A 176 3.36 1.09 -13.36
CA LEU A 176 3.19 1.88 -12.15
C LEU A 176 4.43 1.80 -11.25
N VAL A 177 4.95 0.59 -11.02
CA VAL A 177 6.14 0.41 -10.19
C VAL A 177 7.34 1.16 -10.76
N ARG A 178 7.54 1.12 -12.09
CA ARG A 178 8.61 1.84 -12.80
C ARG A 178 8.52 3.36 -12.59
N SER A 179 7.32 3.92 -12.64
CA SER A 179 7.12 5.38 -12.54
C SER A 179 7.08 5.91 -11.11
N PHE A 180 6.87 5.03 -10.13
CA PHE A 180 6.51 5.42 -8.76
C PHE A 180 7.55 5.03 -7.70
N CYS A 181 8.48 4.11 -8.01
CA CYS A 181 9.42 3.55 -7.06
C CYS A 181 10.87 3.80 -7.48
N ASP A 182 11.76 3.92 -6.49
CA ASP A 182 13.20 3.98 -6.73
C ASP A 182 13.81 2.59 -6.95
N ARG A 183 13.33 1.59 -6.21
CA ARG A 183 13.80 0.21 -6.23
C ARG A 183 12.64 -0.77 -6.35
N VAL A 184 12.86 -1.84 -7.08
CA VAL A 184 11.89 -2.90 -7.31
C VAL A 184 12.43 -4.22 -6.79
N LEU A 185 11.60 -4.92 -6.01
CA LEU A 185 11.80 -6.31 -5.62
C LEU A 185 10.83 -7.17 -6.42
N VAL A 186 11.34 -7.99 -7.31
CA VAL A 186 10.50 -8.90 -8.11
C VAL A 186 10.32 -10.20 -7.35
N MET A 187 9.06 -10.57 -7.11
CA MET A 187 8.72 -11.78 -6.35
C MET A 187 8.09 -12.83 -7.26
N TYR A 188 8.59 -14.07 -7.13
CA TYR A 188 8.03 -15.25 -7.79
C TYR A 188 7.95 -16.40 -6.78
N ALA A 189 6.78 -17.06 -6.70
CA ALA A 189 6.53 -18.23 -5.85
C ALA A 189 7.07 -18.10 -4.41
N GLY A 190 6.88 -16.94 -3.79
CA GLY A 190 7.29 -16.67 -2.40
C GLY A 190 8.75 -16.24 -2.21
N ARG A 191 9.52 -16.11 -3.30
CA ARG A 191 10.94 -15.69 -3.26
C ARG A 191 11.12 -14.34 -3.95
N VAL A 192 12.08 -13.55 -3.48
CA VAL A 192 12.60 -12.39 -4.22
C VAL A 192 13.62 -12.92 -5.22
N VAL A 193 13.27 -12.90 -6.50
CA VAL A 193 14.14 -13.41 -7.58
C VAL A 193 15.04 -12.31 -8.16
N GLU A 194 14.69 -11.05 -7.99
CA GLU A 194 15.52 -9.93 -8.44
C GLU A 194 15.27 -8.68 -7.59
N SER A 195 16.34 -7.92 -7.36
CA SER A 195 16.30 -6.57 -6.76
C SER A 195 17.03 -5.62 -7.70
N ILE A 196 16.32 -4.62 -8.22
CA ILE A 196 16.81 -3.74 -9.28
C ILE A 196 16.31 -2.31 -9.06
N ALA A 197 17.08 -1.29 -9.49
CA ALA A 197 16.56 0.08 -9.53
C ALA A 197 15.44 0.19 -10.57
N ALA A 198 14.38 0.94 -10.27
CA ALA A 198 13.22 1.04 -11.17
C ALA A 198 13.58 1.56 -12.57
N LYS A 199 14.54 2.50 -12.64
CA LYS A 199 15.07 3.04 -13.91
C LYS A 199 15.81 2.01 -14.76
N ASP A 200 16.33 0.94 -14.15
CA ASP A 200 17.13 -0.08 -14.81
C ASP A 200 16.32 -1.35 -15.15
N LEU A 201 15.00 -1.33 -14.99
CA LEU A 201 14.11 -2.48 -15.23
C LEU A 201 14.27 -3.07 -16.64
N ASP A 202 14.57 -2.26 -17.66
CA ASP A 202 14.82 -2.75 -19.03
C ASP A 202 16.11 -3.56 -19.16
N HIS A 203 17.00 -3.47 -18.16
CA HIS A 203 18.24 -4.23 -18.04
C HIS A 203 18.15 -5.37 -17.01
N ALA A 204 16.93 -5.79 -16.67
CA ALA A 204 16.70 -6.92 -15.78
C ALA A 204 17.44 -8.17 -16.25
N ARG A 205 18.01 -8.93 -15.31
CA ARG A 205 18.81 -10.12 -15.61
C ARG A 205 18.07 -11.42 -15.42
N HIS A 206 17.14 -11.43 -14.45
CA HIS A 206 16.38 -12.64 -14.15
C HIS A 206 15.37 -12.94 -15.28
N PRO A 207 15.32 -14.17 -15.83
CA PRO A 207 14.45 -14.51 -16.95
C PRO A 207 12.96 -14.28 -16.68
N TYR A 208 12.52 -14.46 -15.43
CA TYR A 208 11.15 -14.16 -15.02
C TYR A 208 10.84 -12.66 -15.15
N THR A 209 11.74 -11.78 -14.69
CA THR A 209 11.56 -10.32 -14.81
C THR A 209 11.53 -9.88 -16.26
N GLN A 210 12.46 -10.40 -17.07
CA GLN A 210 12.49 -10.14 -18.52
C GLN A 210 11.18 -10.59 -19.19
N GLY A 211 10.69 -11.77 -18.84
CA GLY A 211 9.43 -12.29 -19.35
C GLY A 211 8.22 -11.45 -18.96
N LEU A 212 8.18 -10.94 -17.72
CA LEU A 212 7.14 -10.01 -17.28
C LEU A 212 7.16 -8.70 -18.10
N ILE A 213 8.34 -8.11 -18.31
CA ILE A 213 8.50 -6.87 -19.08
C ILE A 213 8.12 -7.10 -20.54
N ASN A 214 8.58 -8.19 -21.16
CA ASN A 214 8.26 -8.55 -22.53
C ASN A 214 6.76 -8.84 -22.78
N SER A 215 6.04 -9.21 -21.71
CA SER A 215 4.58 -9.47 -21.76
C SER A 215 3.75 -8.19 -21.66
N LEU A 216 4.37 -7.02 -21.42
CA LEU A 216 3.66 -5.75 -21.37
C LEU A 216 3.23 -5.33 -22.78
N PRO A 217 2.01 -4.78 -22.94
CA PRO A 217 1.60 -4.15 -24.20
C PRO A 217 2.50 -2.96 -24.51
N ASP A 218 3.09 -2.96 -25.72
CA ASP A 218 3.81 -1.81 -26.25
C ASP A 218 2.86 -0.98 -27.12
N MET A 219 2.62 0.26 -26.71
CA MET A 219 1.74 1.16 -27.45
C MET A 219 2.36 1.67 -28.76
N GLN A 220 3.68 1.62 -28.88
CA GLN A 220 4.43 2.07 -30.07
C GLN A 220 4.59 0.96 -31.10
N HIS A 221 4.73 -0.30 -30.66
CA HIS A 221 4.93 -1.46 -31.50
C HIS A 221 3.83 -2.50 -31.29
N ARG A 222 2.81 -2.44 -32.14
CA ARG A 222 1.67 -3.35 -32.08
C ARG A 222 2.12 -4.79 -32.39
N ARG A 223 2.16 -5.64 -31.37
CA ARG A 223 2.41 -7.08 -31.54
C ARG A 223 1.08 -7.79 -31.72
N PRO A 224 0.90 -8.64 -32.76
CA PRO A 224 -0.35 -9.36 -32.98
C PRO A 224 -0.65 -10.38 -31.86
N ILE A 225 0.38 -10.91 -31.21
CA ILE A 225 0.28 -11.83 -30.08
C ILE A 225 1.31 -11.39 -29.04
N LEU A 226 0.87 -11.18 -27.80
CA LEU A 226 1.77 -10.94 -26.69
C LEU A 226 2.48 -12.24 -26.28
N PRO A 227 3.80 -12.21 -25.99
CA PRO A 227 4.50 -13.36 -25.49
C PRO A 227 3.89 -13.84 -24.17
N VAL A 228 3.62 -15.13 -24.07
CA VAL A 228 3.16 -15.75 -22.84
C VAL A 228 4.38 -16.24 -22.08
N LEU A 229 4.46 -15.86 -20.81
CA LEU A 229 5.55 -16.26 -19.93
C LEU A 229 5.46 -17.79 -19.68
N GLN A 230 6.42 -18.55 -20.20
CA GLN A 230 6.55 -19.98 -19.90
C GLN A 230 7.29 -20.15 -18.57
N ARG A 231 6.58 -20.65 -17.55
CA ARG A 231 7.13 -20.89 -16.21
C ARG A 231 8.18 -22.01 -16.25
N GLN A 232 9.32 -21.78 -15.60
CA GLN A 232 10.40 -22.75 -15.49
C GLN A 232 10.64 -23.10 -14.01
N ALA A 233 10.72 -24.41 -13.73
CA ALA A 233 10.99 -24.88 -12.37
C ALA A 233 12.38 -24.43 -11.85
N SER A 234 13.34 -24.21 -12.75
CA SER A 234 14.67 -23.69 -12.43
C SER A 234 14.67 -22.32 -11.77
N TRP A 235 13.63 -21.51 -11.93
CA TRP A 235 13.52 -20.19 -11.27
C TRP A 235 13.32 -20.26 -9.75
N LEU A 236 13.14 -21.48 -9.21
CA LEU A 236 12.95 -21.73 -7.78
C LEU A 236 14.20 -22.29 -7.11
N THR A 237 15.23 -22.61 -7.88
CA THR A 237 16.43 -23.36 -7.39
C THR A 237 17.66 -22.52 -7.14
N ASP A 238 17.66 -21.24 -7.49
CA ASP A 238 18.79 -20.30 -7.26
C ASP A 238 18.64 -19.48 -5.98
#